data_06bbf38b1e251cecdcce7db1efddce39
#
_entry.id   06bbf38b1e251cecdcce7db1efddce39
#
_cell.length_a   1.000
_cell.length_b   1.000
_cell.length_c   1.000
_cell.angle_alpha   90.00
_cell.angle_beta   90.00
_cell.angle_gamma   90.00
#
_symmetry.space_group_name_H-M   'P 1'
#
loop_
_entity.id
_entity.type
_entity.pdbx_description
1 polymer ?
#
loop_
_entity_poly.entity_id
_entity_poly.type
_entity_poly.pdbx_seq_one_letter_code
_entity_poly.pdbx_strand_id
1 'polypeptide(L)'
;DLSVAEIDEIQQIYHMDIGQLQDAYCWYKADPIKGQELSSKDEHALITTWTKQLVKHPGDMIAGWGGLSVAWFSFNVASGEEQDLSMMRPINNSKHHYQNIEQYMPWTDNTKAGNAIGQFYADTLSATPILNIIWQKAFWATILPFAIMFLILRSKKNKLNLLMLNLPMFITMLVLFAGPISTHTEATRYVLPMLYIIPLFLSLTLKHLPEES
;
A
#
# COMPACT_ATOMS: atom_id res chain seq x y z
N ASP A 1 4.79 -9.71 -26.63
CA ASP A 1 4.80 -8.44 -27.37
C ASP A 1 3.38 -8.04 -27.75
N LEU A 2 3.05 -6.75 -27.61
CA LEU A 2 1.77 -6.19 -28.04
C LEU A 2 1.74 -6.10 -29.58
N SER A 3 0.59 -6.41 -30.18
CA SER A 3 0.35 -6.15 -31.61
C SER A 3 0.11 -4.67 -31.87
N VAL A 4 0.26 -4.23 -33.11
CA VAL A 4 0.01 -2.84 -33.50
C VAL A 4 -1.41 -2.41 -33.13
N ALA A 5 -2.41 -3.27 -33.35
CA ALA A 5 -3.80 -2.98 -33.00
C ALA A 5 -4.03 -2.81 -31.48
N GLU A 6 -3.30 -3.56 -30.64
CA GLU A 6 -3.37 -3.41 -29.19
C GLU A 6 -2.70 -2.12 -28.71
N ILE A 7 -1.60 -1.73 -29.35
CA ILE A 7 -0.94 -0.45 -29.10
C ILE A 7 -1.88 0.70 -29.45
N ASP A 8 -2.51 0.66 -30.63
CA ASP A 8 -3.47 1.68 -31.06
C ASP A 8 -4.67 1.77 -30.11
N GLU A 9 -5.21 0.62 -29.63
CA GLU A 9 -6.30 0.58 -28.65
C GLU A 9 -5.90 1.26 -27.34
N ILE A 10 -4.69 0.99 -26.82
CA ILE A 10 -4.17 1.59 -25.58
C ILE A 10 -3.96 3.10 -25.76
N GLN A 11 -3.37 3.54 -26.87
CA GLN A 11 -3.15 4.96 -27.16
C GLN A 11 -4.48 5.73 -27.25
N GLN A 12 -5.51 5.12 -27.84
CA GLN A 12 -6.84 5.73 -27.91
C GLN A 12 -7.49 5.88 -26.55
N ILE A 13 -7.34 4.88 -25.65
CA ILE A 13 -7.90 4.93 -24.29
C ILE A 13 -7.24 6.04 -23.48
N TYR A 14 -5.91 6.14 -23.52
CA TYR A 14 -5.15 7.10 -22.72
C TYR A 14 -4.94 8.45 -23.39
N HIS A 15 -5.33 8.61 -24.67
CA HIS A 15 -5.06 9.81 -25.46
C HIS A 15 -3.58 10.22 -25.45
N MET A 16 -2.70 9.25 -25.34
CA MET A 16 -1.24 9.43 -25.25
C MET A 16 -0.54 8.47 -26.22
N ASP A 17 0.59 8.94 -26.77
CA ASP A 17 1.48 8.09 -27.54
C ASP A 17 2.12 7.01 -26.67
N ILE A 18 2.40 5.82 -27.24
CA ILE A 18 3.00 4.70 -26.51
C ILE A 18 4.36 5.06 -25.90
N GLY A 19 5.15 5.91 -26.56
CA GLY A 19 6.41 6.41 -26.05
C GLY A 19 6.20 7.27 -24.79
N GLN A 20 5.20 8.14 -24.79
CA GLN A 20 4.85 8.94 -23.60
C GLN A 20 4.36 8.07 -22.45
N LEU A 21 3.59 7.00 -22.73
CA LEU A 21 3.16 6.04 -21.72
C LEU A 21 4.35 5.25 -21.13
N GLN A 22 5.32 4.87 -21.98
CA GLN A 22 6.55 4.20 -21.55
C GLN A 22 7.42 5.11 -20.68
N ASP A 23 7.58 6.37 -21.06
CA ASP A 23 8.34 7.36 -20.29
C ASP A 23 7.66 7.69 -18.95
N ALA A 24 6.31 7.68 -18.93
CA ALA A 24 5.53 7.87 -17.71
C ALA A 24 5.48 6.62 -16.82
N TYR A 25 5.85 5.45 -17.35
CA TYR A 25 5.79 4.21 -16.61
C TYR A 25 6.77 4.21 -15.44
N CYS A 26 6.24 3.92 -14.27
CA CYS A 26 7.02 3.70 -13.07
C CYS A 26 6.50 2.46 -12.34
N TRP A 27 7.35 1.46 -12.17
CA TRP A 27 6.95 0.17 -11.60
C TRP A 27 6.41 0.25 -10.15
N TYR A 28 6.67 1.33 -9.45
CA TYR A 28 6.26 1.53 -8.06
C TYR A 28 5.22 2.63 -7.85
N LYS A 29 4.81 3.36 -8.90
CA LYS A 29 3.74 4.35 -8.82
C LYS A 29 2.97 4.47 -10.14
N ALA A 30 1.68 4.76 -10.07
CA ALA A 30 0.81 4.93 -11.22
C ALA A 30 0.33 6.38 -11.44
N ASP A 31 0.77 7.33 -10.60
CA ASP A 31 0.28 8.71 -10.62
C ASP A 31 0.50 9.44 -11.95
N PRO A 32 1.61 9.24 -12.68
CA PRO A 32 1.80 9.87 -13.98
C PRO A 32 0.71 9.54 -15.01
N ILE A 33 0.04 8.39 -14.85
CA ILE A 33 -0.99 7.90 -15.78
C ILE A 33 -2.40 8.16 -15.23
N LYS A 34 -2.58 8.22 -13.91
CA LYS A 34 -3.88 8.44 -13.24
C LYS A 34 -4.48 9.84 -13.45
N GLY A 35 -3.69 10.84 -13.82
CA GLY A 35 -4.14 12.21 -14.03
C GLY A 35 -4.97 12.43 -15.29
N GLN A 36 -5.16 11.41 -16.11
CA GLN A 36 -5.99 11.48 -17.31
C GLN A 36 -7.47 11.34 -16.92
N GLU A 37 -8.28 12.34 -17.28
CA GLU A 37 -9.73 12.24 -17.18
C GLU A 37 -10.25 11.31 -18.26
N LEU A 38 -10.63 10.10 -17.90
CA LEU A 38 -11.23 9.12 -18.79
C LEU A 38 -12.74 9.36 -18.90
N SER A 39 -13.28 9.32 -20.12
CA SER A 39 -14.72 9.27 -20.30
C SER A 39 -15.27 7.90 -19.87
N SER A 40 -16.58 7.78 -19.59
CA SER A 40 -17.21 6.49 -19.24
C SER A 40 -17.01 5.43 -20.33
N LYS A 41 -16.87 5.85 -21.60
CA LYS A 41 -16.57 4.96 -22.72
C LYS A 41 -15.13 4.44 -22.65
N ASP A 42 -14.19 5.29 -22.28
CA ASP A 42 -12.78 4.94 -22.15
C ASP A 42 -12.56 4.05 -20.93
N GLU A 43 -13.29 4.26 -19.83
CA GLU A 43 -13.27 3.38 -18.65
C GLU A 43 -13.72 1.95 -19.00
N HIS A 44 -14.79 1.80 -19.79
CA HIS A 44 -15.25 0.49 -20.22
C HIS A 44 -14.24 -0.17 -21.18
N ALA A 45 -13.69 0.60 -22.13
CA ALA A 45 -12.63 0.12 -23.03
C ALA A 45 -11.39 -0.30 -22.24
N LEU A 46 -10.97 0.49 -21.25
CA LEU A 46 -9.84 0.18 -20.37
C LEU A 46 -10.03 -1.16 -19.66
N ILE A 47 -11.17 -1.38 -19.01
CA ILE A 47 -11.46 -2.64 -18.31
C ILE A 47 -11.41 -3.83 -19.28
N THR A 48 -11.99 -3.66 -20.45
CA THR A 48 -12.02 -4.72 -21.48
C THR A 48 -10.61 -5.04 -21.98
N THR A 49 -9.82 -4.03 -22.32
CA THR A 49 -8.45 -4.19 -22.80
C THR A 49 -7.55 -4.76 -21.70
N TRP A 50 -7.67 -4.26 -20.47
CA TRP A 50 -6.95 -4.79 -19.31
C TRP A 50 -7.25 -6.28 -19.08
N THR A 51 -8.53 -6.68 -19.17
CA THR A 51 -8.92 -8.09 -19.02
C THR A 51 -8.34 -8.96 -20.13
N LYS A 52 -8.36 -8.49 -21.38
CA LYS A 52 -7.72 -9.20 -22.50
C LYS A 52 -6.21 -9.39 -22.27
N GLN A 53 -5.52 -8.33 -21.83
CA GLN A 53 -4.09 -8.37 -21.56
C GLN A 53 -3.75 -9.27 -20.37
N LEU A 54 -4.58 -9.26 -19.32
CA LEU A 54 -4.41 -10.17 -18.18
C LEU A 54 -4.44 -11.64 -18.61
N VAL A 55 -5.35 -12.01 -19.51
CA VAL A 55 -5.44 -13.39 -20.02
C VAL A 55 -4.28 -13.73 -20.96
N LYS A 56 -3.84 -12.77 -21.77
CA LYS A 56 -2.78 -12.96 -22.77
C LYS A 56 -1.38 -12.93 -22.15
N HIS A 57 -1.15 -12.04 -21.19
CA HIS A 57 0.13 -11.77 -20.56
C HIS A 57 0.05 -11.80 -19.02
N PRO A 58 -0.39 -12.93 -18.40
CA PRO A 58 -0.63 -12.98 -16.95
C PRO A 58 0.65 -12.74 -16.14
N GLY A 59 1.81 -13.15 -16.64
CA GLY A 59 3.11 -12.94 -15.97
C GLY A 59 3.47 -11.47 -15.85
N ASP A 60 3.32 -10.69 -16.92
CA ASP A 60 3.64 -9.26 -16.94
C ASP A 60 2.66 -8.47 -16.06
N MET A 61 1.37 -8.84 -16.08
CA MET A 61 0.35 -8.23 -15.22
C MET A 61 0.60 -8.49 -13.73
N ILE A 62 0.98 -9.73 -13.38
CA ILE A 62 1.35 -10.08 -12.00
C ILE A 62 2.63 -9.34 -11.58
N ALA A 63 3.62 -9.23 -12.46
CA ALA A 63 4.85 -8.50 -12.17
C ALA A 63 4.58 -7.00 -11.94
N GLY A 64 3.76 -6.38 -12.78
CA GLY A 64 3.32 -4.99 -12.60
C GLY A 64 2.56 -4.78 -11.29
N TRP A 65 1.60 -5.63 -10.98
CA TRP A 65 0.89 -5.62 -9.70
C TRP A 65 1.85 -5.85 -8.52
N GLY A 66 2.78 -6.78 -8.66
CA GLY A 66 3.78 -7.08 -7.63
C GLY A 66 4.67 -5.88 -7.33
N GLY A 67 5.09 -5.13 -8.35
CA GLY A 67 5.83 -3.88 -8.19
C GLY A 67 5.06 -2.85 -7.37
N LEU A 68 3.81 -2.61 -7.71
CA LEU A 68 2.94 -1.66 -7.00
C LEU A 68 2.63 -2.09 -5.56
N SER A 69 2.59 -3.39 -5.30
CA SER A 69 2.17 -3.98 -4.01
C SER A 69 3.34 -4.41 -3.13
N VAL A 70 4.57 -4.26 -3.59
CA VAL A 70 5.76 -4.85 -2.94
C VAL A 70 5.91 -4.51 -1.46
N ALA A 71 5.59 -3.28 -1.05
CA ALA A 71 5.73 -2.86 0.34
C ALA A 71 4.69 -3.48 1.29
N TRP A 72 3.61 -4.08 0.76
CA TRP A 72 2.68 -4.85 1.57
C TRP A 72 3.25 -6.23 1.94
N PHE A 73 4.25 -6.74 1.22
CA PHE A 73 4.78 -8.09 1.36
C PHE A 73 6.25 -8.15 1.73
N SER A 74 7.03 -7.11 1.50
CA SER A 74 8.48 -7.12 1.62
C SER A 74 9.01 -6.18 2.69
N PHE A 75 10.08 -6.61 3.37
CA PHE A 75 10.89 -5.80 4.28
C PHE A 75 12.19 -5.35 3.64
N ASN A 76 12.51 -5.86 2.46
CA ASN A 76 13.81 -5.67 1.82
C ASN A 76 13.61 -5.35 0.34
N VAL A 77 13.18 -4.13 0.07
CA VAL A 77 13.19 -3.58 -1.29
C VAL A 77 14.38 -2.65 -1.40
N ALA A 78 15.14 -2.76 -2.48
CA ALA A 78 16.18 -1.81 -2.80
C ALA A 78 15.57 -0.40 -2.80
N SER A 79 16.02 0.43 -1.87
CA SER A 79 15.50 1.79 -1.70
C SER A 79 16.00 2.67 -2.82
N GLY A 80 15.08 3.09 -3.69
CA GLY A 80 15.24 4.35 -4.42
C GLY A 80 14.75 5.51 -3.54
N GLU A 81 15.09 6.74 -3.87
CA GLU A 81 14.74 7.93 -3.08
C GLU A 81 13.23 8.09 -2.84
N GLU A 82 12.38 7.45 -3.65
CA GLU A 82 10.93 7.51 -3.57
C GLU A 82 10.28 6.23 -2.99
N GLN A 83 11.07 5.20 -2.68
CA GLN A 83 10.57 3.94 -2.17
C GLN A 83 10.72 3.88 -0.65
N ASP A 84 9.61 3.87 0.05
CA ASP A 84 9.59 3.77 1.50
C ASP A 84 8.71 2.62 1.96
N LEU A 85 9.33 1.58 2.49
CA LEU A 85 8.64 0.43 3.08
C LEU A 85 8.19 0.73 4.50
N SER A 86 8.83 1.70 5.14
CA SER A 86 8.52 2.12 6.50
C SER A 86 7.28 3.01 6.55
N MET A 87 6.56 2.95 7.65
CA MET A 87 5.50 3.90 7.97
C MET A 87 6.05 5.23 8.51
N MET A 88 7.31 5.26 8.90
CA MET A 88 7.96 6.47 9.41
C MET A 88 8.95 7.02 8.40
N ARG A 89 8.74 8.26 8.03
CA ARG A 89 9.74 9.06 7.36
C ARG A 89 10.11 10.22 8.30
N PRO A 90 11.40 10.54 8.46
CA PRO A 90 11.79 11.79 9.08
C PRO A 90 11.03 12.92 8.39
N ILE A 91 10.33 13.76 9.14
CA ILE A 91 9.65 14.92 8.59
C ILE A 91 10.75 15.87 8.10
N ASN A 92 11.13 15.72 6.85
CA ASN A 92 11.91 16.72 6.19
C ASN A 92 10.99 17.94 6.00
N ASN A 93 11.36 19.07 6.59
CA ASN A 93 10.69 20.35 6.46
C ASN A 93 10.78 20.86 5.01
N SER A 94 10.21 20.15 4.06
CA SER A 94 10.03 20.66 2.72
C SER A 94 8.84 21.63 2.75
N LYS A 95 9.11 22.88 3.06
CA LYS A 95 8.16 24.01 2.98
C LYS A 95 7.43 24.10 1.64
N HIS A 96 7.90 23.36 0.63
CA HIS A 96 7.42 23.46 -0.73
C HIS A 96 6.07 22.75 -1.02
N HIS A 97 5.65 21.80 -0.20
CA HIS A 97 4.42 21.02 -0.51
C HIS A 97 3.12 21.66 -0.01
N TYR A 98 3.19 22.68 0.86
CA TYR A 98 2.02 23.21 1.56
C TYR A 98 1.85 24.72 1.46
N GLN A 99 2.51 25.39 0.52
CA GLN A 99 2.43 26.87 0.35
C GLN A 99 0.99 27.40 0.23
N ASN A 100 0.07 26.60 -0.30
CA ASN A 100 -1.34 26.99 -0.43
C ASN A 100 -2.16 26.76 0.85
N ILE A 101 -1.66 26.00 1.81
CA ILE A 101 -2.35 25.70 3.07
C ILE A 101 -1.96 26.69 4.16
N GLU A 102 -0.78 27.27 4.08
CA GLU A 102 -0.28 28.26 5.07
C GLU A 102 -1.21 29.46 5.27
N GLN A 103 -1.93 29.88 4.24
CA GLN A 103 -2.90 30.98 4.36
C GLN A 103 -4.18 30.59 5.11
N TYR A 104 -4.47 29.29 5.26
CA TYR A 104 -5.67 28.77 5.93
C TYR A 104 -5.36 28.14 7.29
N MET A 105 -4.15 27.64 7.48
CA MET A 105 -3.67 27.07 8.73
C MET A 105 -2.31 27.67 9.08
N PRO A 106 -2.20 28.46 10.16
CA PRO A 106 -0.90 28.91 10.62
C PRO A 106 -0.05 27.71 10.97
N TRP A 107 0.94 27.43 10.12
CA TRP A 107 1.91 26.37 10.34
C TRP A 107 2.86 26.79 11.43
N THR A 108 2.84 26.14 12.57
CA THR A 108 3.89 26.29 13.57
C THR A 108 5.09 25.48 13.12
N ASP A 109 6.20 26.15 12.81
CA ASP A 109 7.47 25.45 12.59
C ASP A 109 7.71 24.48 13.75
N ASN A 110 7.97 23.21 13.42
CA ASN A 110 8.38 22.24 14.42
C ASN A 110 9.54 22.82 15.23
N THR A 111 9.37 22.89 16.53
CA THR A 111 10.44 23.37 17.40
C THR A 111 11.69 22.53 17.19
N LYS A 112 12.89 23.12 17.34
CA LYS A 112 14.16 22.36 17.28
C LYS A 112 14.13 21.10 18.16
N ALA A 113 13.44 21.17 19.31
CA ALA A 113 13.22 20.05 20.20
C ALA A 113 12.34 18.96 19.57
N GLY A 114 11.25 19.33 18.89
CA GLY A 114 10.38 18.37 18.20
C GLY A 114 11.11 17.61 17.08
N ASN A 115 11.94 18.32 16.32
CA ASN A 115 12.77 17.71 15.27
C ASN A 115 13.84 16.78 15.85
N ALA A 116 14.49 17.16 16.97
CA ALA A 116 15.48 16.30 17.64
C ALA A 116 14.84 15.03 18.22
N ILE A 117 13.66 15.14 18.80
CA ILE A 117 12.89 13.99 19.28
C ILE A 117 12.49 13.08 18.11
N GLY A 118 11.96 13.65 17.03
CA GLY A 118 11.58 12.89 15.84
C GLY A 118 12.77 12.15 15.22
N GLN A 119 13.93 12.82 15.12
CA GLN A 119 15.14 12.20 14.60
C GLN A 119 15.65 11.09 15.53
N PHE A 120 15.67 11.32 16.85
CA PHE A 120 16.06 10.30 17.83
C PHE A 120 15.17 9.04 17.71
N TYR A 121 13.85 9.22 17.56
CA TYR A 121 12.94 8.11 17.33
C TYR A 121 13.26 7.38 16.04
N ALA A 122 13.42 8.09 14.93
CA ALA A 122 13.73 7.50 13.63
C ALA A 122 15.03 6.70 13.68
N ASP A 123 16.09 7.26 14.27
CA ASP A 123 17.41 6.62 14.39
C ASP A 123 17.34 5.38 15.30
N THR A 124 16.64 5.49 16.43
CA THR A 124 16.48 4.35 17.37
C THR A 124 15.69 3.22 16.75
N LEU A 125 14.61 3.52 16.03
CA LEU A 125 13.76 2.52 15.39
C LEU A 125 14.47 1.83 14.22
N SER A 126 15.21 2.59 13.42
CA SER A 126 15.98 2.02 12.30
C SER A 126 17.16 1.16 12.78
N ALA A 127 17.79 1.52 13.90
CA ALA A 127 18.91 0.78 14.47
C ALA A 127 18.51 -0.51 15.20
N THR A 128 17.24 -0.64 15.61
CA THR A 128 16.77 -1.79 16.39
C THR A 128 15.99 -2.75 15.51
N PRO A 129 16.52 -3.93 15.12
CA PRO A 129 15.89 -4.82 14.13
C PRO A 129 14.44 -5.18 14.44
N ILE A 130 14.11 -5.49 15.70
CA ILE A 130 12.74 -5.86 16.10
C ILE A 130 11.79 -4.67 15.96
N LEU A 131 12.21 -3.48 16.37
CA LEU A 131 11.39 -2.28 16.26
C LEU A 131 11.22 -1.86 14.80
N ASN A 132 12.26 -2.04 13.99
CA ASN A 132 12.18 -1.80 12.56
C ASN A 132 11.10 -2.66 11.89
N ILE A 133 10.95 -3.94 12.28
CA ILE A 133 9.89 -4.82 11.75
C ILE A 133 8.49 -4.22 12.00
N ILE A 134 8.24 -3.73 13.22
CA ILE A 134 6.94 -3.14 13.59
C ILE A 134 6.63 -1.89 12.74
N TRP A 135 7.64 -1.17 12.28
CA TRP A 135 7.45 0.02 11.47
C TRP A 135 7.34 -0.27 9.96
N GLN A 136 7.48 -1.52 9.52
CA GLN A 136 7.28 -1.88 8.13
C GLN A 136 5.80 -2.05 7.81
N LYS A 137 5.39 -1.53 6.66
CA LYS A 137 4.00 -1.67 6.17
C LYS A 137 3.57 -3.12 6.05
N ALA A 138 4.47 -4.01 5.61
CA ALA A 138 4.23 -5.44 5.48
C ALA A 138 3.83 -6.11 6.80
N PHE A 139 4.35 -5.62 7.93
CA PHE A 139 4.00 -6.17 9.23
C PHE A 139 2.50 -6.03 9.53
N TRP A 140 1.95 -4.85 9.29
CA TRP A 140 0.53 -4.55 9.54
C TRP A 140 -0.40 -5.01 8.43
N ALA A 141 0.02 -4.86 7.16
CA ALA A 141 -0.82 -5.20 6.02
C ALA A 141 -0.93 -6.71 5.79
N THR A 142 0.11 -7.48 6.17
CA THR A 142 0.24 -8.88 5.77
C THR A 142 0.52 -9.79 6.95
N ILE A 143 1.62 -9.59 7.68
CA ILE A 143 2.08 -10.57 8.68
C ILE A 143 1.07 -10.75 9.79
N LEU A 144 0.63 -9.66 10.44
CA LEU A 144 -0.34 -9.76 11.53
C LEU A 144 -1.70 -10.30 11.10
N PRO A 145 -2.31 -9.84 9.98
CA PRO A 145 -3.54 -10.45 9.47
C PRO A 145 -3.40 -11.95 9.18
N PHE A 146 -2.29 -12.39 8.57
CA PHE A 146 -2.06 -13.82 8.34
C PHE A 146 -1.82 -14.59 9.62
N ALA A 147 -1.13 -14.01 10.61
CA ALA A 147 -0.97 -14.63 11.92
C ALA A 147 -2.32 -14.83 12.62
N ILE A 148 -3.20 -13.82 12.59
CA ILE A 148 -4.56 -13.92 13.11
C ILE A 148 -5.36 -14.98 12.34
N MET A 149 -5.28 -14.99 11.01
CA MET A 149 -5.91 -16.02 10.18
C MET A 149 -5.45 -17.42 10.58
N PHE A 150 -4.14 -17.60 10.75
CA PHE A 150 -3.59 -18.88 11.19
C PHE A 150 -4.13 -19.31 12.56
N LEU A 151 -4.20 -18.41 13.53
CA LEU A 151 -4.80 -18.68 14.86
C LEU A 151 -6.26 -19.11 14.73
N ILE A 152 -7.05 -18.41 13.91
CA ILE A 152 -8.45 -18.76 13.64
C ILE A 152 -8.58 -20.14 13.01
N LEU A 153 -7.75 -20.42 11.99
CA LEU A 153 -7.78 -21.72 11.28
C LEU A 153 -7.38 -22.89 12.21
N ARG A 154 -6.49 -22.65 13.14
CA ARG A 154 -6.06 -23.62 14.16
C ARG A 154 -7.14 -23.85 15.24
N SER A 155 -8.02 -22.89 15.46
CA SER A 155 -9.10 -23.02 16.43
C SER A 155 -10.05 -24.16 16.05
N LYS A 156 -10.32 -25.06 16.99
CA LYS A 156 -11.26 -26.17 16.84
C LYS A 156 -12.71 -25.73 17.06
N LYS A 157 -12.93 -24.67 17.82
CA LYS A 157 -14.25 -24.16 18.19
C LYS A 157 -14.38 -22.70 17.73
N ASN A 158 -15.60 -22.27 17.46
CA ASN A 158 -15.93 -20.86 17.12
C ASN A 158 -15.23 -20.28 15.88
N LYS A 159 -14.65 -21.12 15.00
CA LYS A 159 -13.91 -20.67 13.81
C LYS A 159 -14.70 -19.67 12.96
N LEU A 160 -15.97 -19.95 12.68
CA LEU A 160 -16.81 -19.07 11.88
C LEU A 160 -17.05 -17.72 12.56
N ASN A 161 -17.32 -17.73 13.87
CA ASN A 161 -17.54 -16.50 14.64
C ASN A 161 -16.26 -15.64 14.66
N LEU A 162 -15.08 -16.26 14.83
CA LEU A 162 -13.79 -15.57 14.78
C LEU A 162 -13.50 -15.02 13.38
N LEU A 163 -13.84 -15.74 12.31
CA LEU A 163 -13.73 -15.23 10.94
C LEU A 163 -14.64 -14.03 10.73
N MET A 164 -15.90 -14.08 11.18
CA MET A 164 -16.84 -12.97 11.06
C MET A 164 -16.38 -11.76 11.88
N LEU A 165 -15.87 -11.98 13.08
CA LEU A 165 -15.30 -10.92 13.91
C LEU A 165 -14.15 -10.18 13.22
N ASN A 166 -13.27 -10.92 12.54
CA ASN A 166 -12.09 -10.39 11.89
C ASN A 166 -12.33 -9.99 10.41
N LEU A 167 -13.53 -10.17 9.89
CA LEU A 167 -13.88 -9.92 8.50
C LEU A 167 -13.51 -8.50 8.01
N PRO A 168 -13.75 -7.41 8.78
CA PRO A 168 -13.38 -6.07 8.34
C PRO A 168 -11.86 -5.94 8.10
N MET A 169 -11.04 -6.55 8.96
CA MET A 169 -9.59 -6.57 8.79
C MET A 169 -9.18 -7.31 7.51
N PHE A 170 -9.76 -8.49 7.25
CA PHE A 170 -9.45 -9.25 6.03
C PHE A 170 -9.91 -8.55 4.76
N ILE A 171 -11.07 -7.87 4.78
CA ILE A 171 -11.52 -7.06 3.66
C ILE A 171 -10.53 -5.91 3.43
N THR A 172 -10.09 -5.21 4.47
CA THR A 172 -9.10 -4.13 4.34
C THR A 172 -7.79 -4.66 3.74
N MET A 173 -7.31 -5.81 4.20
CA MET A 173 -6.12 -6.47 3.64
C MET A 173 -6.29 -6.75 2.14
N LEU A 174 -7.43 -7.32 1.74
CA LEU A 174 -7.71 -7.61 0.32
C LEU A 174 -7.77 -6.33 -0.52
N VAL A 175 -8.36 -5.25 0.01
CA VAL A 175 -8.39 -3.94 -0.66
C VAL A 175 -7.00 -3.37 -0.84
N LEU A 176 -6.12 -3.49 0.16
CA LEU A 176 -4.72 -3.09 0.05
C LEU A 176 -4.01 -3.85 -1.07
N PHE A 177 -4.24 -5.17 -1.15
CA PHE A 177 -3.62 -6.01 -2.19
C PHE A 177 -4.19 -5.73 -3.59
N ALA A 178 -5.47 -5.38 -3.70
CA ALA A 178 -6.12 -5.16 -4.98
C ALA A 178 -5.82 -3.81 -5.62
N GLY A 179 -5.47 -2.78 -4.86
CA GLY A 179 -5.51 -1.45 -5.39
C GLY A 179 -4.39 -0.47 -5.03
N PRO A 180 -4.16 -0.13 -3.76
CA PRO A 180 -3.27 0.98 -3.43
C PRO A 180 -1.80 0.66 -3.68
N ILE A 181 -1.10 1.65 -4.22
CA ILE A 181 0.36 1.64 -4.34
C ILE A 181 0.97 1.61 -2.94
N SER A 182 1.89 0.68 -2.71
CA SER A 182 2.42 0.38 -1.38
C SER A 182 3.70 1.14 -1.02
N THR A 183 4.52 1.46 -2.01
CA THR A 183 5.91 1.91 -1.80
C THR A 183 6.05 3.39 -1.46
N HIS A 184 5.06 4.21 -1.79
CA HIS A 184 5.12 5.64 -1.50
C HIS A 184 4.85 5.92 -0.02
N THR A 185 5.50 6.95 0.55
CA THR A 185 5.30 7.36 1.97
C THR A 185 3.83 7.65 2.27
N GLU A 186 3.12 8.29 1.35
CA GLU A 186 1.69 8.59 1.49
C GLU A 186 0.82 7.34 1.58
N ALA A 187 1.30 6.19 1.12
CA ALA A 187 0.60 4.92 1.24
C ALA A 187 0.40 4.48 2.69
N THR A 188 1.14 5.05 3.64
CA THR A 188 0.95 4.82 5.07
C THR A 188 -0.50 5.10 5.51
N ARG A 189 -1.17 6.08 4.91
CA ARG A 189 -2.58 6.39 5.21
C ARG A 189 -3.52 5.20 4.99
N TYR A 190 -3.20 4.32 4.05
CA TYR A 190 -4.01 3.14 3.74
C TYR A 190 -3.83 2.01 4.76
N VAL A 191 -2.68 1.98 5.44
CA VAL A 191 -2.40 0.97 6.47
C VAL A 191 -2.80 1.44 7.88
N LEU A 192 -3.07 2.72 8.07
CA LEU A 192 -3.51 3.25 9.37
C LEU A 192 -4.73 2.53 9.95
N PRO A 193 -5.79 2.20 9.19
CA PRO A 193 -6.89 1.42 9.74
C PRO A 193 -6.43 0.08 10.32
N MET A 194 -5.48 -0.60 9.68
CA MET A 194 -4.93 -1.86 10.15
C MET A 194 -4.18 -1.69 11.47
N LEU A 195 -3.37 -0.64 11.58
CA LEU A 195 -2.62 -0.31 12.80
C LEU A 195 -3.54 -0.11 14.01
N TYR A 196 -4.70 0.53 13.81
CA TYR A 196 -5.64 0.77 14.91
C TYR A 196 -6.51 -0.44 15.25
N ILE A 197 -6.92 -1.23 14.27
CA ILE A 197 -7.89 -2.31 14.49
C ILE A 197 -7.22 -3.66 14.83
N ILE A 198 -6.02 -3.94 14.33
CA ILE A 198 -5.35 -5.24 14.53
C ILE A 198 -5.11 -5.55 16.02
N PRO A 199 -4.61 -4.63 16.87
CA PRO A 199 -4.42 -4.94 18.29
C PRO A 199 -5.73 -5.36 18.97
N LEU A 200 -6.84 -4.71 18.62
CA LEU A 200 -8.17 -5.06 19.12
C LEU A 200 -8.58 -6.45 18.64
N PHE A 201 -8.51 -6.72 17.35
CA PHE A 201 -8.90 -8.01 16.78
C PHE A 201 -8.02 -9.15 17.26
N LEU A 202 -6.72 -8.92 17.41
CA LEU A 202 -5.81 -9.90 18.00
C LEU A 202 -6.20 -10.22 19.43
N SER A 203 -6.44 -9.21 20.26
CA SER A 203 -6.87 -9.37 21.65
C SER A 203 -8.18 -10.14 21.77
N LEU A 204 -9.19 -9.77 20.96
CA LEU A 204 -10.47 -10.47 20.92
C LEU A 204 -10.33 -11.92 20.42
N THR A 205 -9.51 -12.15 19.41
CA THR A 205 -9.25 -13.49 18.90
C THR A 205 -8.59 -14.36 19.96
N LEU A 206 -7.54 -13.86 20.63
CA LEU A 206 -6.85 -14.58 21.69
C LEU A 206 -7.78 -14.91 22.88
N LYS A 207 -8.65 -13.97 23.25
CA LYS A 207 -9.64 -14.18 24.33
C LYS A 207 -10.63 -15.30 24.02
N HIS A 208 -10.97 -15.51 22.76
CA HIS A 208 -11.96 -16.50 22.33
C HIS A 208 -11.35 -17.79 21.78
N LEU A 209 -10.02 -17.89 21.76
CA LEU A 209 -9.38 -19.18 21.54
C LEU A 209 -9.68 -20.10 22.73
N PRO A 210 -10.01 -21.39 22.49
CA PRO A 210 -10.16 -22.34 23.57
C PRO A 210 -8.84 -22.50 24.29
N GLU A 211 -8.88 -22.50 25.63
CA GLU A 211 -7.74 -22.92 26.44
C GLU A 211 -7.37 -24.35 26.03
N GLU A 212 -6.11 -24.55 25.64
CA GLU A 212 -5.60 -25.88 25.36
C GLU A 212 -5.60 -26.68 26.67
N SER A 213 -6.61 -27.53 26.84
CA SER A 213 -6.68 -28.52 27.92
C SER A 213 -6.08 -29.84 27.44
#